data_4205693b03fcecf32bd25542c9176021
#
_entry.id   4205693b03fcecf32bd25542c9176021
#
_cell.length_a   1.000
_cell.length_b   1.000
_cell.length_c   1.000
_cell.angle_alpha   90.00
_cell.angle_beta   90.00
_cell.angle_gamma   90.00
#
_symmetry.space_group_name_H-M   'P 1'
#
loop_
_entity.id
_entity.type
_entity.pdbx_description
1 polymer ?
#
loop_
_entity_poly.entity_id
_entity_poly.type
_entity_poly.pdbx_seq_one_letter_code
_entity_poly.pdbx_strand_id
1 'polypeptide(L)'
;MATKYETVKEKIRQKISSGHYEKGTQLPTESALMAEYNVSRYTIRRAMGELENEHYIYRIQGGGMYVDDWQATPDKPVNRKVIGVVTTHLADYIFPSIISGIDRAISSHGYSALLSNTHNDQQQERVSLQRMLNSKVDGLILEPTQSARPNPTQDLYQQIEDSHIPAIFINAHYDNSSLPYIDIDDRATEMKLVNSLFDNGHQRILGVFKIDDMQGVGRMQGFLDAYTAHPDFTLLSNVIMYQSTDDVAQIFDKIAQYMRSDDRPTAIACYNDELAIQVMDVIRSLGMTIPEDVSIIGFDDYLLSDYVMPGLTTAVHPKNKMGVDAGQMILKLIKGEKVKPIIYHPEIIHRQSVKKITN
;
A
#
# COMPACT_ATOMS: atom_id res chain seq x y z
N MET A 1 12.70 35.91 -34.15
CA MET A 1 14.15 36.03 -33.88
C MET A 1 14.48 35.15 -32.68
N ALA A 2 15.45 34.25 -32.82
CA ALA A 2 15.90 33.42 -31.66
C ALA A 2 16.46 34.33 -30.55
N THR A 3 16.12 34.00 -29.33
CA THR A 3 16.63 34.73 -28.15
C THR A 3 18.11 34.44 -27.92
N LYS A 4 18.84 35.34 -27.22
CA LYS A 4 20.28 35.16 -26.96
C LYS A 4 20.60 33.82 -26.29
N TYR A 5 19.72 33.33 -25.39
CA TYR A 5 19.95 32.05 -24.71
C TYR A 5 19.72 30.85 -25.65
N GLU A 6 18.71 30.90 -26.53
CA GLU A 6 18.49 29.87 -27.55
C GLU A 6 19.67 29.76 -28.52
N THR A 7 20.26 30.89 -28.92
CA THR A 7 21.44 30.90 -29.78
C THR A 7 22.65 30.25 -29.08
N VAL A 8 22.87 30.55 -27.80
CA VAL A 8 23.95 29.92 -27.01
C VAL A 8 23.70 28.44 -26.82
N LYS A 9 22.47 28.08 -26.44
CA LYS A 9 22.05 26.65 -26.27
C LYS A 9 22.35 25.83 -27.53
N GLU A 10 21.89 26.33 -28.67
CA GLU A 10 22.08 25.66 -29.96
C GLU A 10 23.56 25.49 -30.35
N LYS A 11 24.39 26.49 -30.13
CA LYS A 11 25.84 26.44 -30.41
C LYS A 11 26.56 25.42 -29.52
N ILE A 12 26.20 25.34 -28.22
CA ILE A 12 26.80 24.35 -27.31
C ILE A 12 26.31 22.98 -27.69
N ARG A 13 25.01 22.81 -28.01
CA ARG A 13 24.44 21.55 -28.49
C ARG A 13 25.15 21.03 -29.73
N GLN A 14 25.41 21.89 -30.70
CA GLN A 14 26.16 21.53 -31.91
C GLN A 14 27.60 21.11 -31.61
N LYS A 15 28.29 21.77 -30.67
CA LYS A 15 29.64 21.38 -30.24
C LYS A 15 29.67 20.01 -29.57
N ILE A 16 28.64 19.68 -28.79
CA ILE A 16 28.46 18.36 -28.19
C ILE A 16 28.16 17.32 -29.28
N SER A 17 27.18 17.60 -30.15
CA SER A 17 26.76 16.68 -31.20
C SER A 17 27.81 16.40 -32.28
N SER A 18 28.69 17.38 -32.52
CA SER A 18 29.83 17.23 -33.45
C SER A 18 31.05 16.52 -32.84
N GLY A 19 30.99 16.14 -31.55
CA GLY A 19 32.11 15.52 -30.85
C GLY A 19 33.23 16.49 -30.42
N HIS A 20 33.03 17.80 -30.52
CA HIS A 20 34.00 18.78 -30.01
C HIS A 20 34.09 18.71 -28.46
N TYR A 21 33.00 18.41 -27.79
CA TYR A 21 32.94 18.00 -26.39
C TYR A 21 32.54 16.54 -26.33
N GLU A 22 33.46 15.67 -25.94
CA GLU A 22 33.20 14.23 -25.83
C GLU A 22 32.40 13.90 -24.55
N LYS A 23 31.68 12.79 -24.55
CA LYS A 23 30.96 12.28 -23.38
C LYS A 23 31.87 12.20 -22.15
N GLY A 24 31.37 12.69 -21.01
CA GLY A 24 32.08 12.71 -19.74
C GLY A 24 33.12 13.83 -19.64
N THR A 25 33.33 14.64 -20.70
CA THR A 25 34.25 15.78 -20.66
C THR A 25 33.63 16.92 -19.84
N GLN A 26 34.46 17.59 -19.04
CA GLN A 26 34.06 18.78 -18.32
C GLN A 26 33.91 19.97 -19.27
N LEU A 27 32.77 20.62 -19.24
CA LEU A 27 32.52 21.85 -20.01
C LEU A 27 33.20 23.06 -19.39
N PRO A 28 33.48 24.12 -20.20
CA PRO A 28 33.99 25.37 -19.68
C PRO A 28 33.07 25.93 -18.57
N THR A 29 33.67 26.67 -17.64
CA THR A 29 32.93 27.30 -16.54
C THR A 29 31.91 28.33 -17.05
N GLU A 30 30.91 28.67 -16.26
CA GLU A 30 29.93 29.72 -16.60
C GLU A 30 30.66 31.03 -17.01
N SER A 31 31.72 31.39 -16.31
CA SER A 31 32.49 32.60 -16.60
C SER A 31 33.24 32.53 -17.95
N ALA A 32 33.80 31.37 -18.28
CA ALA A 32 34.43 31.15 -19.58
C ALA A 32 33.42 31.21 -20.72
N LEU A 33 32.26 30.59 -20.55
CA LEU A 33 31.17 30.64 -21.53
C LEU A 33 30.57 32.03 -21.68
N MET A 34 30.47 32.82 -20.61
CA MET A 34 30.10 34.26 -20.68
C MET A 34 31.03 35.04 -21.55
N ALA A 35 32.35 34.85 -21.41
CA ALA A 35 33.37 35.52 -22.21
C ALA A 35 33.33 35.06 -23.68
N GLU A 36 33.22 33.75 -23.92
CA GLU A 36 33.19 33.16 -25.26
C GLU A 36 31.97 33.63 -26.08
N TYR A 37 30.77 33.67 -25.47
CA TYR A 37 29.55 34.03 -26.18
C TYR A 37 29.11 35.48 -26.03
N ASN A 38 29.88 36.28 -25.24
CA ASN A 38 29.58 37.67 -24.93
C ASN A 38 28.13 37.91 -24.45
N VAL A 39 27.73 37.15 -23.43
CA VAL A 39 26.36 37.19 -22.85
C VAL A 39 26.41 37.23 -21.33
N SER A 40 25.27 37.60 -20.72
CA SER A 40 25.14 37.65 -19.25
C SER A 40 25.15 36.25 -18.60
N ARG A 41 25.51 36.20 -17.31
CA ARG A 41 25.44 34.98 -16.51
C ARG A 41 24.06 34.35 -16.54
N TYR A 42 23.00 35.16 -16.48
CA TYR A 42 21.61 34.68 -16.57
C TYR A 42 21.35 33.93 -17.88
N THR A 43 21.84 34.47 -19.00
CA THR A 43 21.71 33.85 -20.34
C THR A 43 22.41 32.49 -20.40
N ILE A 44 23.62 32.38 -19.84
CA ILE A 44 24.37 31.12 -19.77
C ILE A 44 23.63 30.11 -18.86
N ARG A 45 23.24 30.50 -17.66
CA ARG A 45 22.54 29.60 -16.73
C ARG A 45 21.24 29.04 -17.31
N ARG A 46 20.48 29.87 -18.02
CA ARG A 46 19.27 29.45 -18.69
C ARG A 46 19.56 28.45 -19.81
N ALA A 47 20.52 28.75 -20.68
CA ALA A 47 20.93 27.87 -21.77
C ALA A 47 21.44 26.52 -21.25
N MET A 48 22.26 26.53 -20.20
CA MET A 48 22.80 25.31 -19.60
C MET A 48 21.73 24.52 -18.86
N GLY A 49 20.78 25.18 -18.19
CA GLY A 49 19.62 24.51 -17.55
C GLY A 49 18.74 23.80 -18.55
N GLU A 50 18.52 24.39 -19.75
CA GLU A 50 17.77 23.70 -20.80
C GLU A 50 18.53 22.51 -21.41
N LEU A 51 19.86 22.64 -21.61
CA LEU A 51 20.70 21.51 -22.05
C LEU A 51 20.75 20.37 -21.04
N GLU A 52 20.69 20.69 -19.75
CA GLU A 52 20.59 19.71 -18.66
C GLU A 52 19.24 19.00 -18.69
N ASN A 53 18.14 19.72 -18.87
CA ASN A 53 16.80 19.15 -19.03
C ASN A 53 16.67 18.29 -20.31
N GLU A 54 17.40 18.63 -21.37
CA GLU A 54 17.48 17.87 -22.63
C GLU A 54 18.51 16.74 -22.60
N HIS A 55 19.12 16.46 -21.43
CA HIS A 55 20.13 15.41 -21.21
C HIS A 55 21.39 15.49 -22.08
N TYR A 56 21.76 16.68 -22.52
CA TYR A 56 23.04 16.91 -23.16
C TYR A 56 24.19 17.07 -22.17
N ILE A 57 23.88 17.53 -20.96
CA ILE A 57 24.86 17.77 -19.89
C ILE A 57 24.28 17.38 -18.53
N TYR A 58 25.17 17.15 -17.55
CA TYR A 58 24.81 17.01 -16.14
C TYR A 58 25.73 17.84 -15.24
N ARG A 59 25.29 18.16 -14.02
CA ARG A 59 26.05 18.94 -13.04
C ARG A 59 26.48 18.09 -11.88
N ILE A 60 27.72 18.28 -11.46
CA ILE A 60 28.23 17.76 -10.18
C ILE A 60 28.35 18.96 -9.22
N GLN A 61 27.72 18.86 -8.06
CA GLN A 61 27.75 19.92 -7.05
C GLN A 61 29.18 20.13 -6.59
N GLY A 62 29.71 21.37 -6.81
CA GLY A 62 31.11 21.70 -6.56
C GLY A 62 32.11 21.19 -7.62
N GLY A 63 31.70 20.36 -8.56
CA GLY A 63 32.56 19.74 -9.59
C GLY A 63 32.45 20.35 -10.98
N GLY A 64 31.39 21.11 -11.29
CA GLY A 64 31.18 21.71 -12.61
C GLY A 64 30.12 21.01 -13.47
N MET A 65 30.15 21.32 -14.79
CA MET A 65 29.20 20.77 -15.79
C MET A 65 29.94 19.79 -16.70
N TYR A 66 29.30 18.68 -17.05
CA TYR A 66 29.89 17.61 -17.85
C TYR A 66 28.96 17.22 -18.99
N VAL A 67 29.49 16.75 -20.10
CA VAL A 67 28.74 16.24 -21.22
C VAL A 67 28.11 14.89 -20.85
N ASP A 68 26.80 14.78 -21.02
CA ASP A 68 26.03 13.56 -20.78
C ASP A 68 26.02 12.63 -22.02
N ASP A 69 25.46 11.46 -21.89
CA ASP A 69 25.26 10.52 -23.01
C ASP A 69 24.01 10.91 -23.83
N TRP A 70 24.09 12.06 -24.50
CA TRP A 70 22.99 12.60 -25.31
C TRP A 70 22.59 11.71 -26.50
N GLN A 71 23.45 10.76 -26.92
CA GLN A 71 23.15 9.76 -27.96
C GLN A 71 22.50 8.51 -27.38
N ALA A 72 22.49 8.35 -26.06
CA ALA A 72 21.67 7.35 -25.44
C ALA A 72 20.21 7.72 -25.73
N THR A 73 19.64 7.09 -26.74
CA THR A 73 18.24 7.26 -27.14
C THR A 73 17.36 7.22 -25.90
N PRO A 74 16.38 8.15 -25.73
CA PRO A 74 15.41 8.08 -24.67
C PRO A 74 14.58 6.78 -24.66
N ASP A 75 14.70 5.98 -25.73
CA ASP A 75 13.99 4.71 -25.97
C ASP A 75 14.76 3.44 -25.61
N LYS A 76 15.99 3.50 -25.16
CA LYS A 76 16.46 2.37 -24.34
C LYS A 76 15.80 2.54 -22.99
N PRO A 77 15.04 1.54 -22.51
CA PRO A 77 14.54 1.59 -21.15
C PRO A 77 15.78 1.77 -20.27
N VAL A 78 15.95 2.98 -19.72
CA VAL A 78 16.92 3.18 -18.66
C VAL A 78 16.40 2.27 -17.57
N ASN A 79 17.04 1.13 -17.40
CA ASN A 79 16.71 0.20 -16.34
C ASN A 79 17.05 0.93 -15.03
N ARG A 80 16.10 1.74 -14.58
CA ARG A 80 16.24 2.60 -13.40
C ARG A 80 16.32 1.75 -12.14
N LYS A 81 15.95 0.48 -12.26
CA LYS A 81 15.85 -0.44 -11.14
C LYS A 81 15.02 0.13 -10.01
N VAL A 82 13.88 0.71 -10.34
CA VAL A 82 12.92 1.29 -9.40
C VAL A 82 11.57 0.62 -9.54
N ILE A 83 11.06 0.13 -8.42
CA ILE A 83 9.71 -0.43 -8.30
C ILE A 83 8.86 0.56 -7.51
N GLY A 84 7.74 0.99 -8.10
CA GLY A 84 6.74 1.80 -7.43
C GLY A 84 5.90 0.95 -6.48
N VAL A 85 5.73 1.40 -5.25
CA VAL A 85 4.87 0.75 -4.25
C VAL A 85 3.86 1.79 -3.77
N VAL A 86 2.58 1.55 -4.04
CA VAL A 86 1.47 2.41 -3.63
C VAL A 86 0.64 1.64 -2.62
N THR A 87 0.53 2.17 -1.40
CA THR A 87 -0.22 1.55 -0.30
C THR A 87 -1.09 2.57 0.41
N THR A 88 -2.09 2.09 1.14
CA THR A 88 -3.01 2.94 1.91
C THR A 88 -2.34 3.57 3.12
N HIS A 89 -1.31 2.94 3.67
CA HIS A 89 -0.48 3.41 4.78
C HIS A 89 0.98 2.98 4.57
N LEU A 90 1.93 3.61 5.25
CA LEU A 90 3.36 3.27 5.13
C LEU A 90 4.02 2.91 6.47
N ALA A 91 3.79 3.73 7.50
CA ALA A 91 4.61 3.75 8.72
C ALA A 91 3.93 3.09 9.92
N ASP A 92 2.70 2.66 9.80
CA ASP A 92 1.86 2.17 10.86
C ASP A 92 1.29 0.77 10.57
N TYR A 93 0.79 0.14 11.61
CA TYR A 93 0.08 -1.13 11.59
C TYR A 93 0.88 -2.29 10.93
N ILE A 94 0.33 -2.91 9.87
CA ILE A 94 0.95 -4.06 9.19
C ILE A 94 1.94 -3.67 8.08
N PHE A 95 1.84 -2.44 7.58
CA PHE A 95 2.54 -1.98 6.38
C PHE A 95 4.07 -1.96 6.48
N PRO A 96 4.71 -1.56 7.61
CA PRO A 96 6.15 -1.60 7.73
C PRO A 96 6.74 -2.98 7.47
N SER A 97 6.05 -4.05 7.91
CA SER A 97 6.49 -5.43 7.69
C SER A 97 6.34 -5.88 6.25
N ILE A 98 5.26 -5.47 5.56
CA ILE A 98 5.04 -5.73 4.13
C ILE A 98 6.12 -5.01 3.30
N ILE A 99 6.33 -3.70 3.55
CA ILE A 99 7.32 -2.88 2.86
C ILE A 99 8.74 -3.44 3.05
N SER A 100 9.08 -3.85 4.27
CA SER A 100 10.37 -4.48 4.57
C SER A 100 10.56 -5.80 3.81
N GLY A 101 9.49 -6.59 3.64
CA GLY A 101 9.50 -7.81 2.83
C GLY A 101 9.73 -7.49 1.34
N ILE A 102 9.03 -6.50 0.79
CA ILE A 102 9.20 -6.02 -0.59
C ILE A 102 10.64 -5.57 -0.80
N ASP A 103 11.13 -4.64 0.04
CA ASP A 103 12.47 -4.08 -0.08
C ASP A 103 13.55 -5.17 -0.06
N ARG A 104 13.47 -6.13 0.88
CA ARG A 104 14.40 -7.26 0.94
C ARG A 104 14.43 -8.07 -0.35
N ALA A 105 13.28 -8.32 -0.96
CA ALA A 105 13.19 -9.12 -2.17
C ALA A 105 13.77 -8.37 -3.38
N ILE A 106 13.44 -7.08 -3.54
CA ILE A 106 13.85 -6.32 -4.72
C ILE A 106 15.29 -5.80 -4.63
N SER A 107 15.75 -5.39 -3.43
CA SER A 107 17.10 -4.86 -3.23
C SER A 107 18.18 -5.89 -3.52
N SER A 108 17.94 -7.18 -3.23
CA SER A 108 18.85 -8.29 -3.59
C SER A 108 19.07 -8.42 -5.09
N HIS A 109 18.21 -7.83 -5.94
CA HIS A 109 18.34 -7.77 -7.40
C HIS A 109 18.75 -6.37 -7.90
N GLY A 110 19.12 -5.47 -6.98
CA GLY A 110 19.60 -4.13 -7.27
C GLY A 110 18.49 -3.13 -7.61
N TYR A 111 17.23 -3.43 -7.26
CA TYR A 111 16.11 -2.50 -7.36
C TYR A 111 15.93 -1.69 -6.07
N SER A 112 15.39 -0.48 -6.19
CA SER A 112 14.97 0.36 -5.08
C SER A 112 13.46 0.54 -5.09
N ALA A 113 12.85 0.70 -3.92
CA ALA A 113 11.42 1.01 -3.80
C ALA A 113 11.18 2.53 -3.85
N LEU A 114 10.23 2.96 -4.69
CA LEU A 114 9.63 4.29 -4.65
C LEU A 114 8.27 4.19 -3.99
N LEU A 115 8.17 4.68 -2.74
CA LEU A 115 6.96 4.53 -1.93
C LEU A 115 6.01 5.70 -2.13
N SER A 116 4.70 5.43 -2.16
CA SER A 116 3.66 6.44 -2.13
C SER A 116 2.52 6.01 -1.21
N ASN A 117 2.08 6.92 -0.35
CA ASN A 117 0.97 6.73 0.57
C ASN A 117 -0.29 7.38 0.01
N THR A 118 -1.40 6.65 -0.06
CA THR A 118 -2.69 7.21 -0.45
C THR A 118 -3.48 7.77 0.73
N HIS A 119 -3.03 7.50 1.96
CA HIS A 119 -3.77 7.87 3.19
C HIS A 119 -5.22 7.37 3.17
N ASN A 120 -5.46 6.25 2.51
CA ASN A 120 -6.78 5.67 2.27
C ASN A 120 -7.77 6.66 1.60
N ASP A 121 -7.26 7.57 0.76
CA ASP A 121 -8.02 8.55 -0.03
C ASP A 121 -7.88 8.25 -1.53
N GLN A 122 -9.01 8.07 -2.24
CA GLN A 122 -9.02 7.72 -3.66
C GLN A 122 -8.47 8.83 -4.56
N GLN A 123 -8.53 10.10 -4.13
CA GLN A 123 -7.92 11.19 -4.91
C GLN A 123 -6.39 11.16 -4.76
N GLN A 124 -5.88 10.83 -3.58
CA GLN A 124 -4.45 10.64 -3.36
C GLN A 124 -3.94 9.41 -4.10
N GLU A 125 -4.75 8.34 -4.21
CA GLU A 125 -4.42 7.19 -5.06
C GLU A 125 -4.20 7.63 -6.50
N ARG A 126 -5.13 8.41 -7.08
CA ARG A 126 -4.99 8.95 -8.44
C ARG A 126 -3.69 9.74 -8.62
N VAL A 127 -3.37 10.63 -7.68
CA VAL A 127 -2.13 11.42 -7.70
C VAL A 127 -0.91 10.52 -7.60
N SER A 128 -0.96 9.49 -6.75
CA SER A 128 0.12 8.52 -6.55
C SER A 128 0.38 7.71 -7.82
N LEU A 129 -0.66 7.15 -8.44
CA LEU A 129 -0.55 6.40 -9.69
C LEU A 129 0.01 7.26 -10.82
N GLN A 130 -0.49 8.50 -10.96
CA GLN A 130 0.02 9.43 -11.98
C GLN A 130 1.51 9.77 -11.78
N ARG A 131 1.96 9.92 -10.54
CA ARG A 131 3.38 10.13 -10.21
C ARG A 131 4.23 8.91 -10.58
N MET A 132 3.75 7.70 -10.27
CA MET A 132 4.44 6.46 -10.62
C MET A 132 4.62 6.32 -12.13
N LEU A 133 3.55 6.55 -12.91
CA LEU A 133 3.59 6.54 -14.36
C LEU A 133 4.58 7.56 -14.92
N ASN A 134 4.56 8.79 -14.42
CA ASN A 134 5.48 9.84 -14.83
C ASN A 134 6.94 9.54 -14.45
N SER A 135 7.16 8.83 -13.34
CA SER A 135 8.50 8.44 -12.87
C SER A 135 9.09 7.29 -13.68
N LYS A 136 8.32 6.68 -14.60
CA LYS A 136 8.74 5.56 -15.46
C LYS A 136 9.40 4.44 -14.65
N VAL A 137 8.72 3.98 -13.60
CA VAL A 137 9.16 2.84 -12.79
C VAL A 137 9.16 1.56 -13.61
N ASP A 138 10.01 0.59 -13.25
CA ASP A 138 10.13 -0.68 -13.98
C ASP A 138 9.01 -1.68 -13.64
N GLY A 139 8.30 -1.45 -12.54
CA GLY A 139 7.16 -2.25 -12.10
C GLY A 139 6.40 -1.57 -10.96
N LEU A 140 5.19 -2.06 -10.68
CA LEU A 140 4.28 -1.51 -9.69
C LEU A 140 3.74 -2.59 -8.75
N ILE A 141 3.74 -2.30 -7.45
CA ILE A 141 3.03 -3.07 -6.42
C ILE A 141 1.98 -2.13 -5.85
N LEU A 142 0.71 -2.52 -5.95
CA LEU A 142 -0.43 -1.63 -5.76
C LEU A 142 -1.39 -2.22 -4.72
N GLU A 143 -1.73 -1.45 -3.70
CA GLU A 143 -2.86 -1.75 -2.83
C GLU A 143 -4.01 -0.82 -3.18
N PRO A 144 -5.16 -1.35 -3.64
CA PRO A 144 -6.32 -0.54 -3.98
C PRO A 144 -6.89 0.20 -2.78
N THR A 145 -7.16 1.48 -2.95
CA THR A 145 -7.70 2.35 -1.90
C THR A 145 -9.22 2.26 -1.87
N GLN A 146 -9.80 2.02 -0.69
CA GLN A 146 -11.25 1.87 -0.51
C GLN A 146 -11.83 0.91 -1.56
N SER A 147 -11.22 -0.26 -1.66
CA SER A 147 -11.39 -1.22 -2.76
C SER A 147 -12.82 -1.76 -2.95
N ALA A 148 -13.69 -1.65 -1.93
CA ALA A 148 -15.10 -2.02 -2.02
C ALA A 148 -16.00 -0.89 -2.56
N ARG A 149 -15.46 0.30 -2.82
CA ARG A 149 -16.19 1.43 -3.40
C ARG A 149 -15.97 1.49 -4.91
N PRO A 150 -16.86 2.19 -5.66
CA PRO A 150 -16.59 2.48 -7.07
C PRO A 150 -15.20 3.10 -7.26
N ASN A 151 -14.45 2.58 -8.21
CA ASN A 151 -13.07 3.01 -8.46
C ASN A 151 -13.03 4.23 -9.40
N PRO A 152 -12.73 5.45 -8.91
CA PRO A 152 -12.63 6.64 -9.75
C PRO A 152 -11.32 6.72 -10.54
N THR A 153 -10.38 5.80 -10.29
CA THR A 153 -9.05 5.75 -10.92
C THR A 153 -8.92 4.60 -11.93
N GLN A 154 -10.03 3.99 -12.33
CA GLN A 154 -10.05 2.85 -13.27
C GLN A 154 -9.33 3.16 -14.58
N ASP A 155 -9.40 4.40 -15.08
CA ASP A 155 -8.69 4.86 -16.28
C ASP A 155 -7.17 4.73 -16.15
N LEU A 156 -6.60 5.00 -14.98
CA LEU A 156 -5.15 4.84 -14.74
C LEU A 156 -4.74 3.38 -14.60
N TYR A 157 -5.55 2.54 -13.99
CA TYR A 157 -5.31 1.09 -13.96
C TYR A 157 -5.35 0.51 -15.37
N GLN A 158 -6.33 0.91 -16.19
CA GLN A 158 -6.37 0.52 -17.60
C GLN A 158 -5.13 1.01 -18.36
N GLN A 159 -4.68 2.24 -18.12
CA GLN A 159 -3.43 2.75 -18.71
C GLN A 159 -2.21 1.92 -18.32
N ILE A 160 -2.11 1.45 -17.07
CA ILE A 160 -1.03 0.58 -16.59
C ILE A 160 -1.05 -0.73 -17.39
N GLU A 161 -2.22 -1.37 -17.55
CA GLU A 161 -2.39 -2.61 -18.28
C GLU A 161 -2.05 -2.42 -19.79
N ASP A 162 -2.58 -1.39 -20.43
CA ASP A 162 -2.36 -1.10 -21.85
C ASP A 162 -0.90 -0.74 -22.16
N SER A 163 -0.21 -0.12 -21.22
CA SER A 163 1.23 0.21 -21.34
C SER A 163 2.15 -0.98 -21.04
N HIS A 164 1.58 -2.14 -20.70
CA HIS A 164 2.31 -3.35 -20.35
C HIS A 164 3.34 -3.15 -19.22
N ILE A 165 3.08 -2.21 -18.32
CA ILE A 165 3.92 -2.00 -17.15
C ILE A 165 3.70 -3.19 -16.20
N PRO A 166 4.76 -3.95 -15.82
CA PRO A 166 4.64 -5.00 -14.84
C PRO A 166 3.97 -4.47 -13.56
N ALA A 167 2.82 -5.03 -13.20
CA ALA A 167 2.09 -4.58 -12.02
C ALA A 167 1.39 -5.76 -11.33
N ILE A 168 1.24 -5.65 -10.01
CA ILE A 168 0.51 -6.61 -9.18
C ILE A 168 -0.31 -5.87 -8.13
N PHE A 169 -1.38 -6.51 -7.68
CA PHE A 169 -2.09 -6.10 -6.49
C PHE A 169 -1.64 -6.84 -5.24
N ILE A 170 -1.81 -6.20 -4.08
CA ILE A 170 -1.65 -6.80 -2.74
C ILE A 170 -2.84 -6.43 -1.86
N ASN A 171 -3.18 -7.29 -0.90
CA ASN A 171 -4.27 -7.14 0.09
C ASN A 171 -5.68 -7.12 -0.50
N ALA A 172 -5.88 -6.59 -1.68
CA ALA A 172 -7.12 -6.58 -2.44
C ALA A 172 -6.82 -6.45 -3.93
N HIS A 173 -7.80 -6.75 -4.77
CA HIS A 173 -7.73 -6.56 -6.22
C HIS A 173 -9.09 -6.13 -6.77
N TYR A 174 -9.12 -5.72 -8.03
CA TYR A 174 -10.36 -5.45 -8.75
C TYR A 174 -10.67 -6.61 -9.70
N ASP A 175 -11.88 -7.19 -9.62
CA ASP A 175 -12.33 -8.32 -10.45
C ASP A 175 -12.28 -8.04 -11.97
N ASN A 176 -12.37 -6.76 -12.34
CA ASN A 176 -12.32 -6.32 -13.73
C ASN A 176 -10.90 -6.01 -14.24
N SER A 177 -9.86 -6.32 -13.47
CA SER A 177 -8.44 -6.16 -13.83
C SER A 177 -7.81 -7.52 -14.16
N SER A 178 -6.88 -7.52 -15.12
CA SER A 178 -6.10 -8.69 -15.49
C SER A 178 -4.79 -8.83 -14.70
N LEU A 179 -4.49 -7.86 -13.83
CA LEU A 179 -3.25 -7.86 -13.03
C LEU A 179 -3.26 -9.02 -12.02
N PRO A 180 -2.15 -9.73 -11.85
CA PRO A 180 -2.02 -10.73 -10.81
C PRO A 180 -2.04 -10.09 -9.42
N TYR A 181 -2.43 -10.87 -8.41
CA TYR A 181 -2.62 -10.37 -7.06
C TYR A 181 -2.11 -11.33 -5.99
N ILE A 182 -1.92 -10.80 -4.79
CA ILE A 182 -1.63 -11.54 -3.57
C ILE A 182 -2.61 -11.09 -2.50
N ASP A 183 -3.53 -11.97 -2.14
CA ASP A 183 -4.61 -11.69 -1.21
C ASP A 183 -4.65 -12.68 -0.05
N ILE A 184 -5.54 -12.40 0.88
CA ILE A 184 -5.93 -13.31 1.97
C ILE A 184 -7.35 -13.77 1.70
N ASP A 185 -7.65 -15.03 2.02
CA ASP A 185 -9.02 -15.51 2.11
C ASP A 185 -9.68 -15.00 3.40
N ASP A 186 -10.00 -13.69 3.39
CA ASP A 186 -10.62 -13.00 4.52
C ASP A 186 -11.93 -13.67 4.95
N ARG A 187 -12.76 -14.08 3.98
CA ARG A 187 -14.06 -14.67 4.21
C ARG A 187 -13.97 -16.00 4.94
N ALA A 188 -13.19 -16.94 4.41
CA ALA A 188 -13.02 -18.24 5.04
C ALA A 188 -12.28 -18.15 6.39
N THR A 189 -11.36 -17.20 6.51
CA THR A 189 -10.60 -16.99 7.75
C THR A 189 -11.48 -16.42 8.86
N GLU A 190 -12.29 -15.40 8.56
CA GLU A 190 -13.23 -14.85 9.55
C GLU A 190 -14.29 -15.88 9.96
N MET A 191 -14.81 -16.68 9.01
CA MET A 191 -15.71 -17.76 9.34
C MET A 191 -15.10 -18.75 10.34
N LYS A 192 -13.81 -19.08 10.21
CA LYS A 192 -13.08 -19.93 11.18
C LYS A 192 -12.95 -19.24 12.55
N LEU A 193 -12.64 -17.94 12.58
CA LEU A 193 -12.55 -17.16 13.83
C LEU A 193 -13.88 -17.18 14.58
N VAL A 194 -14.98 -16.91 13.91
CA VAL A 194 -16.33 -16.91 14.50
C VAL A 194 -16.72 -18.32 14.96
N ASN A 195 -16.43 -19.36 14.17
CA ASN A 195 -16.66 -20.74 14.58
C ASN A 195 -15.88 -21.10 15.84
N SER A 196 -14.68 -20.58 16.02
CA SER A 196 -13.91 -20.78 17.25
C SER A 196 -14.58 -20.15 18.48
N LEU A 197 -15.34 -19.07 18.30
CA LEU A 197 -16.17 -18.51 19.37
C LEU A 197 -17.39 -19.40 19.67
N PHE A 198 -18.06 -19.97 18.64
CA PHE A 198 -19.14 -20.93 18.83
C PHE A 198 -18.67 -22.19 19.58
N ASP A 199 -17.48 -22.72 19.24
CA ASP A 199 -16.85 -23.86 19.93
C ASP A 199 -16.56 -23.56 21.41
N ASN A 200 -16.36 -22.28 21.75
CA ASN A 200 -16.21 -21.80 23.12
C ASN A 200 -17.56 -21.42 23.79
N GLY A 201 -18.69 -21.70 23.16
CA GLY A 201 -20.04 -21.51 23.73
C GLY A 201 -20.62 -20.11 23.50
N HIS A 202 -19.93 -19.22 22.79
CA HIS A 202 -20.47 -17.91 22.46
C HIS A 202 -21.48 -18.01 21.32
N GLN A 203 -22.70 -17.57 21.56
CA GLN A 203 -23.77 -17.56 20.55
C GLN A 203 -24.18 -16.13 20.16
N ARG A 204 -24.12 -15.18 21.12
CA ARG A 204 -24.38 -13.76 20.89
C ARG A 204 -23.06 -13.04 20.64
N ILE A 205 -22.77 -12.77 19.37
CA ILE A 205 -21.54 -12.12 18.95
C ILE A 205 -21.91 -10.82 18.23
N LEU A 206 -21.23 -9.72 18.59
CA LEU A 206 -21.28 -8.45 17.88
C LEU A 206 -20.14 -8.39 16.86
N GLY A 207 -20.49 -8.32 15.57
CA GLY A 207 -19.52 -8.04 14.51
C GLY A 207 -19.31 -6.53 14.34
N VAL A 208 -18.08 -6.08 14.16
CA VAL A 208 -17.76 -4.66 13.89
C VAL A 208 -16.84 -4.60 12.70
N PHE A 209 -17.37 -4.25 11.52
CA PHE A 209 -16.67 -4.38 10.25
C PHE A 209 -16.60 -3.07 9.46
N LYS A 210 -15.44 -2.79 8.91
CA LYS A 210 -15.23 -1.77 7.90
C LYS A 210 -15.74 -2.27 6.54
N ILE A 211 -16.49 -1.43 5.80
CA ILE A 211 -17.18 -1.87 4.59
C ILE A 211 -16.77 -1.11 3.32
N ASP A 212 -15.78 -0.26 3.40
CA ASP A 212 -15.26 0.46 2.24
C ASP A 212 -13.99 -0.16 1.65
N ASP A 213 -13.50 -1.29 2.21
CA ASP A 213 -12.49 -2.15 1.60
C ASP A 213 -12.97 -3.60 1.47
N MET A 214 -12.38 -4.33 0.51
CA MET A 214 -12.77 -5.71 0.21
C MET A 214 -12.40 -6.67 1.33
N GLN A 215 -11.37 -6.38 2.11
CA GLN A 215 -10.98 -7.17 3.28
C GLN A 215 -12.12 -7.16 4.32
N GLY A 216 -12.62 -5.98 4.65
CA GLY A 216 -13.70 -5.86 5.62
C GLY A 216 -15.03 -6.42 5.12
N VAL A 217 -15.34 -6.26 3.83
CA VAL A 217 -16.50 -6.91 3.20
C VAL A 217 -16.36 -8.43 3.27
N GLY A 218 -15.18 -8.97 2.96
CA GLY A 218 -14.91 -10.40 3.04
C GLY A 218 -15.05 -10.92 4.46
N ARG A 219 -14.47 -10.24 5.46
CA ARG A 219 -14.59 -10.60 6.89
C ARG A 219 -16.04 -10.56 7.35
N MET A 220 -16.79 -9.50 7.01
CA MET A 220 -18.22 -9.43 7.34
C MET A 220 -19.01 -10.59 6.72
N GLN A 221 -18.73 -10.95 5.47
CA GLN A 221 -19.38 -12.10 4.83
C GLN A 221 -19.04 -13.41 5.54
N GLY A 222 -17.78 -13.60 5.95
CA GLY A 222 -17.35 -14.77 6.73
C GLY A 222 -18.05 -14.87 8.09
N PHE A 223 -18.25 -13.75 8.77
CA PHE A 223 -19.05 -13.66 9.99
C PHE A 223 -20.50 -14.13 9.72
N LEU A 224 -21.13 -13.62 8.67
CA LEU A 224 -22.51 -14.00 8.31
C LEU A 224 -22.61 -15.49 7.89
N ASP A 225 -21.61 -16.01 7.16
CA ASP A 225 -21.55 -17.41 6.77
C ASP A 225 -21.48 -18.35 8.00
N ALA A 226 -20.71 -17.97 9.02
CA ALA A 226 -20.64 -18.74 10.27
C ALA A 226 -22.02 -18.84 10.93
N TYR A 227 -22.78 -17.76 10.97
CA TYR A 227 -24.17 -17.80 11.49
C TYR A 227 -25.12 -18.56 10.58
N THR A 228 -24.95 -18.47 9.26
CA THR A 228 -25.77 -19.22 8.30
C THR A 228 -25.59 -20.75 8.49
N ALA A 229 -24.40 -21.17 8.87
CA ALA A 229 -24.08 -22.55 9.19
C ALA A 229 -24.70 -23.01 10.56
N HIS A 230 -25.10 -22.07 11.41
CA HIS A 230 -25.70 -22.30 12.73
C HIS A 230 -27.05 -21.56 12.86
N PRO A 231 -28.12 -22.03 12.17
CA PRO A 231 -29.36 -21.27 12.04
C PRO A 231 -30.05 -20.97 13.38
N ASP A 232 -29.84 -21.81 14.41
CA ASP A 232 -30.36 -21.57 15.76
C ASP A 232 -29.78 -20.33 16.45
N PHE A 233 -28.64 -19.82 15.96
CA PHE A 233 -27.94 -18.65 16.52
C PHE A 233 -28.20 -17.36 15.73
N THR A 234 -28.85 -17.46 14.56
CA THR A 234 -28.95 -16.33 13.61
C THR A 234 -29.55 -15.07 14.21
N LEU A 235 -30.59 -15.20 15.04
CA LEU A 235 -31.25 -14.06 15.69
C LEU A 235 -30.46 -13.45 16.84
N LEU A 236 -29.32 -14.05 17.20
CA LEU A 236 -28.45 -13.59 18.28
C LEU A 236 -27.27 -12.75 17.79
N SER A 237 -27.13 -12.62 16.45
CA SER A 237 -26.06 -11.82 15.84
C SER A 237 -26.44 -10.35 15.70
N ASN A 238 -25.47 -9.48 15.88
CA ASN A 238 -25.58 -8.06 15.57
C ASN A 238 -24.34 -7.62 14.80
N VAL A 239 -24.48 -6.65 13.90
CA VAL A 239 -23.38 -6.12 13.10
C VAL A 239 -23.38 -4.59 13.10
N ILE A 240 -22.25 -4.00 13.43
CA ILE A 240 -21.96 -2.59 13.22
C ILE A 240 -21.10 -2.49 11.96
N MET A 241 -21.60 -1.77 10.95
CA MET A 241 -20.86 -1.44 9.74
C MET A 241 -20.36 0.02 9.83
N TYR A 242 -19.15 0.25 9.35
CA TYR A 242 -18.57 1.59 9.28
C TYR A 242 -17.66 1.76 8.06
N GLN A 243 -17.36 3.01 7.72
CA GLN A 243 -16.43 3.39 6.67
C GLN A 243 -15.21 4.13 7.27
N SER A 244 -14.12 4.20 6.53
CA SER A 244 -12.90 4.90 6.97
C SER A 244 -13.10 6.39 7.28
N THR A 245 -14.16 7.00 6.74
CA THR A 245 -14.52 8.39 6.96
C THR A 245 -15.42 8.62 8.17
N ASP A 246 -15.92 7.54 8.80
CA ASP A 246 -16.81 7.65 9.93
C ASP A 246 -16.05 8.05 11.21
N ASP A 247 -16.72 8.77 12.08
CA ASP A 247 -16.17 9.10 13.39
C ASP A 247 -16.12 7.87 14.27
N VAL A 248 -14.93 7.42 14.60
CA VAL A 248 -14.68 6.24 15.42
C VAL A 248 -15.35 6.32 16.81
N ALA A 249 -15.53 7.52 17.36
CA ALA A 249 -16.23 7.71 18.63
C ALA A 249 -17.68 7.23 18.56
N GLN A 250 -18.38 7.46 17.43
CA GLN A 250 -19.74 6.97 17.23
C GLN A 250 -19.82 5.44 17.16
N ILE A 251 -18.77 4.79 16.63
CA ILE A 251 -18.67 3.33 16.60
C ILE A 251 -18.55 2.82 18.05
N PHE A 252 -17.69 3.44 18.85
CA PHE A 252 -17.50 3.08 20.26
C PHE A 252 -18.74 3.31 21.10
N ASP A 253 -19.48 4.39 20.86
CA ASP A 253 -20.75 4.64 21.53
C ASP A 253 -21.80 3.55 21.21
N LYS A 254 -21.87 3.10 19.95
CA LYS A 254 -22.74 1.97 19.56
C LYS A 254 -22.34 0.69 20.27
N ILE A 255 -21.04 0.36 20.31
CA ILE A 255 -20.53 -0.80 21.05
C ILE A 255 -20.93 -0.71 22.52
N ALA A 256 -20.72 0.46 23.15
CA ALA A 256 -21.09 0.69 24.55
C ALA A 256 -22.59 0.53 24.80
N GLN A 257 -23.46 0.91 23.87
CA GLN A 257 -24.91 0.69 23.93
C GLN A 257 -25.25 -0.79 23.93
N TYR A 258 -24.67 -1.58 23.00
CA TYR A 258 -24.84 -3.04 22.99
C TYR A 258 -24.38 -3.69 24.28
N MET A 259 -23.25 -3.26 24.83
CA MET A 259 -22.68 -3.81 26.06
C MET A 259 -23.50 -3.50 27.31
N ARG A 260 -24.32 -2.43 27.30
CA ARG A 260 -25.23 -2.05 28.40
C ARG A 260 -26.63 -2.67 28.28
N SER A 261 -26.94 -3.35 27.16
CA SER A 261 -28.25 -3.96 26.98
C SER A 261 -28.39 -5.23 27.80
N ASP A 262 -29.66 -5.62 28.12
CA ASP A 262 -29.96 -6.87 28.81
C ASP A 262 -29.52 -8.10 27.99
N ASP A 263 -29.60 -7.98 26.65
CA ASP A 263 -29.18 -9.01 25.69
C ASP A 263 -27.77 -8.77 25.15
N ARG A 264 -26.88 -8.27 26.00
CA ARG A 264 -25.49 -7.92 25.61
C ARG A 264 -24.78 -9.09 24.92
N PRO A 265 -23.92 -8.82 23.93
CA PRO A 265 -23.10 -9.84 23.30
C PRO A 265 -22.10 -10.41 24.32
N THR A 266 -21.79 -11.69 24.18
CA THR A 266 -20.79 -12.39 24.99
C THR A 266 -19.40 -12.37 24.33
N ALA A 267 -19.36 -12.01 23.03
CA ALA A 267 -18.11 -11.82 22.31
C ALA A 267 -18.25 -10.68 21.26
N ILE A 268 -17.14 -10.11 20.88
CA ILE A 268 -17.05 -9.10 19.81
C ILE A 268 -16.01 -9.57 18.80
N ALA A 269 -16.42 -9.62 17.52
CA ALA A 269 -15.53 -9.87 16.38
C ALA A 269 -15.20 -8.52 15.71
N CYS A 270 -13.95 -8.12 15.77
CA CYS A 270 -13.49 -6.83 15.26
C CYS A 270 -12.86 -6.99 13.88
N TYR A 271 -13.08 -6.00 13.01
CA TYR A 271 -12.51 -5.92 11.67
C TYR A 271 -11.00 -6.24 11.66
N ASN A 272 -10.25 -5.69 12.61
CA ASN A 272 -8.83 -5.94 12.75
C ASN A 272 -8.34 -5.76 14.20
N ASP A 273 -7.07 -6.04 14.44
CA ASP A 273 -6.48 -5.96 15.77
C ASP A 273 -6.39 -4.53 16.31
N GLU A 274 -6.17 -3.55 15.44
CA GLU A 274 -6.13 -2.15 15.86
C GLU A 274 -7.48 -1.71 16.43
N LEU A 275 -8.58 -2.03 15.74
CA LEU A 275 -9.92 -1.80 16.26
C LEU A 275 -10.18 -2.61 17.53
N ALA A 276 -9.76 -3.89 17.56
CA ALA A 276 -9.96 -4.75 18.72
C ALA A 276 -9.30 -4.19 19.98
N ILE A 277 -8.08 -3.66 19.88
CA ILE A 277 -7.35 -3.04 21.00
C ILE A 277 -8.10 -1.79 21.48
N GLN A 278 -8.59 -0.95 20.59
CA GLN A 278 -9.39 0.21 20.95
C GLN A 278 -10.73 -0.19 21.63
N VAL A 279 -11.38 -1.25 21.11
CA VAL A 279 -12.59 -1.83 21.72
C VAL A 279 -12.30 -2.36 23.12
N MET A 280 -11.15 -3.00 23.36
CA MET A 280 -10.75 -3.43 24.69
C MET A 280 -10.72 -2.26 25.70
N ASP A 281 -10.27 -1.07 25.27
CA ASP A 281 -10.27 0.11 26.12
C ASP A 281 -11.69 0.63 26.38
N VAL A 282 -12.58 0.57 25.38
CA VAL A 282 -14.01 0.89 25.56
C VAL A 282 -14.63 -0.03 26.62
N ILE A 283 -14.40 -1.35 26.52
CA ILE A 283 -14.93 -2.33 27.48
C ILE A 283 -14.44 -2.05 28.89
N ARG A 284 -13.15 -1.75 29.06
CA ARG A 284 -12.58 -1.38 30.38
C ARG A 284 -13.20 -0.11 30.92
N SER A 285 -13.47 0.90 30.07
CA SER A 285 -14.11 2.15 30.47
C SER A 285 -15.54 1.95 31.00
N LEU A 286 -16.20 0.87 30.60
CA LEU A 286 -17.50 0.43 31.11
C LEU A 286 -17.43 -0.33 32.44
N GLY A 287 -16.22 -0.51 32.99
CA GLY A 287 -15.98 -1.30 34.21
C GLY A 287 -16.08 -2.82 33.96
N MET A 288 -16.02 -3.25 32.72
CA MET A 288 -16.07 -4.65 32.32
C MET A 288 -14.67 -5.21 32.10
N THR A 289 -14.54 -6.54 32.24
CA THR A 289 -13.28 -7.26 32.12
C THR A 289 -13.30 -8.21 30.90
N ILE A 290 -12.12 -8.40 30.31
CA ILE A 290 -11.87 -9.28 29.17
C ILE A 290 -10.93 -10.39 29.65
N PRO A 291 -11.27 -11.65 29.42
CA PRO A 291 -12.44 -12.19 28.71
C PRO A 291 -13.68 -12.44 29.60
N GLU A 292 -13.65 -12.07 30.90
CA GLU A 292 -14.66 -12.52 31.88
C GLU A 292 -16.06 -12.01 31.61
N ASP A 293 -16.23 -10.78 31.18
CA ASP A 293 -17.52 -10.20 30.82
C ASP A 293 -17.83 -10.31 29.33
N VAL A 294 -16.78 -10.20 28.48
CA VAL A 294 -16.90 -10.28 27.01
C VAL A 294 -15.57 -10.76 26.42
N SER A 295 -15.65 -11.71 25.49
CA SER A 295 -14.51 -12.15 24.67
C SER A 295 -14.31 -11.25 23.47
N ILE A 296 -13.07 -11.09 23.01
CA ILE A 296 -12.76 -10.24 21.82
C ILE A 296 -11.81 -11.02 20.91
N ILE A 297 -12.13 -10.99 19.61
CA ILE A 297 -11.23 -11.44 18.53
C ILE A 297 -10.92 -10.31 17.57
N GLY A 298 -9.72 -10.37 17.00
CA GLY A 298 -9.26 -9.47 15.96
C GLY A 298 -8.81 -10.21 14.72
N PHE A 299 -8.10 -9.50 13.84
CA PHE A 299 -7.52 -10.02 12.61
C PHE A 299 -6.20 -9.29 12.35
N ASP A 300 -5.21 -9.95 11.75
CA ASP A 300 -3.90 -9.49 11.27
C ASP A 300 -2.71 -9.88 12.15
N ASP A 301 -2.88 -10.36 13.38
CA ASP A 301 -1.79 -10.63 14.32
C ASP A 301 -0.82 -9.44 14.40
N TYR A 302 -1.37 -8.27 14.74
CA TYR A 302 -0.60 -7.05 14.91
C TYR A 302 0.39 -7.20 16.06
N LEU A 303 1.55 -6.54 15.95
CA LEU A 303 2.60 -6.64 16.97
C LEU A 303 2.09 -6.42 18.39
N LEU A 304 1.20 -5.46 18.60
CA LEU A 304 0.66 -5.16 19.92
C LEU A 304 -0.31 -6.21 20.45
N SER A 305 -0.86 -7.08 19.60
CA SER A 305 -1.84 -8.10 20.00
C SER A 305 -1.31 -9.12 21.02
N ASP A 306 0.02 -9.31 21.03
CA ASP A 306 0.69 -10.16 22.02
C ASP A 306 1.03 -9.42 23.32
N TYR A 307 1.14 -8.09 23.28
CA TYR A 307 1.57 -7.26 24.42
C TYR A 307 0.42 -6.63 25.19
N VAL A 308 -0.80 -6.60 24.63
CA VAL A 308 -1.99 -6.13 25.37
C VAL A 308 -2.41 -7.17 26.41
N MET A 309 -3.08 -6.74 27.46
CA MET A 309 -3.58 -7.63 28.53
C MET A 309 -5.11 -7.58 28.59
N PRO A 310 -5.78 -8.72 28.36
CA PRO A 310 -5.26 -10.03 27.94
C PRO A 310 -4.76 -10.00 26.50
N GLY A 311 -3.83 -10.92 26.14
CA GLY A 311 -3.35 -11.09 24.78
C GLY A 311 -4.49 -11.41 23.82
N LEU A 312 -4.51 -10.77 22.62
CA LEU A 312 -5.62 -10.82 21.67
C LEU A 312 -5.57 -12.09 20.79
N THR A 313 -6.65 -12.86 20.76
CA THR A 313 -6.90 -13.94 19.80
C THR A 313 -7.18 -13.33 18.43
N THR A 314 -6.47 -13.80 17.38
CA THR A 314 -6.46 -13.15 16.08
C THR A 314 -6.08 -14.12 14.95
N ALA A 315 -6.39 -13.78 13.70
CA ALA A 315 -5.87 -14.48 12.53
C ALA A 315 -4.53 -13.88 12.07
N VAL A 316 -3.62 -14.71 11.58
CA VAL A 316 -2.27 -14.28 11.17
C VAL A 316 -2.29 -13.66 9.78
N HIS A 317 -2.03 -12.36 9.65
CA HIS A 317 -1.66 -11.78 8.36
C HIS A 317 -0.19 -12.10 8.07
N PRO A 318 0.15 -12.78 6.96
CA PRO A 318 1.53 -13.14 6.64
C PRO A 318 2.34 -11.95 6.09
N LYS A 319 2.35 -10.82 6.80
CA LYS A 319 2.84 -9.49 6.40
C LYS A 319 4.18 -9.52 5.66
N ASN A 320 5.21 -10.02 6.32
CA ASN A 320 6.56 -10.05 5.74
C ASN A 320 6.64 -11.01 4.54
N LYS A 321 5.97 -12.17 4.64
CA LYS A 321 5.92 -13.14 3.53
C LYS A 321 5.20 -12.57 2.32
N MET A 322 4.08 -11.88 2.51
CA MET A 322 3.36 -11.19 1.43
C MET A 322 4.27 -10.18 0.73
N GLY A 323 5.01 -9.38 1.48
CA GLY A 323 5.97 -8.44 0.92
C GLY A 323 7.07 -9.11 0.10
N VAL A 324 7.65 -10.20 0.62
CA VAL A 324 8.67 -10.99 -0.12
C VAL A 324 8.08 -11.60 -1.39
N ASP A 325 6.90 -12.21 -1.30
CA ASP A 325 6.25 -12.84 -2.46
C ASP A 325 5.86 -11.77 -3.51
N ALA A 326 5.41 -10.58 -3.08
CA ALA A 326 5.12 -9.43 -3.96
C ALA A 326 6.39 -8.96 -4.70
N GLY A 327 7.49 -8.78 -3.96
CA GLY A 327 8.77 -8.42 -4.57
C GLY A 327 9.28 -9.46 -5.56
N GLN A 328 9.14 -10.74 -5.26
CA GLN A 328 9.52 -11.83 -6.17
C GLN A 328 8.60 -11.90 -7.41
N MET A 329 7.30 -11.70 -7.20
CA MET A 329 6.31 -11.75 -8.28
C MET A 329 6.54 -10.61 -9.28
N ILE A 330 6.76 -9.38 -8.81
CA ILE A 330 7.04 -8.24 -9.69
C ILE A 330 8.35 -8.41 -10.46
N LEU A 331 9.40 -8.97 -9.84
CA LEU A 331 10.67 -9.26 -10.51
C LEU A 331 10.54 -10.31 -11.61
N LYS A 332 9.68 -11.32 -11.44
CA LYS A 332 9.35 -12.30 -12.49
C LYS A 332 8.64 -11.63 -13.67
N LEU A 333 7.65 -10.78 -13.39
CA LEU A 333 6.93 -10.03 -14.44
C LEU A 333 7.87 -9.12 -15.24
N ILE A 334 8.80 -8.43 -14.58
CA ILE A 334 9.81 -7.59 -15.24
C ILE A 334 10.68 -8.42 -16.20
N LYS A 335 10.93 -9.68 -15.89
CA LYS A 335 11.64 -10.62 -16.77
C LYS A 335 10.78 -11.22 -17.88
N GLY A 336 9.49 -10.89 -17.95
CA GLY A 336 8.53 -11.45 -18.90
C GLY A 336 8.03 -12.84 -18.52
N GLU A 337 8.25 -13.28 -17.28
CA GLU A 337 7.75 -14.57 -16.79
C GLU A 337 6.26 -14.46 -16.40
N LYS A 338 5.51 -15.54 -16.63
CA LYS A 338 4.12 -15.63 -16.17
C LYS A 338 4.07 -15.95 -14.68
N VAL A 339 3.18 -15.29 -13.97
CA VAL A 339 2.90 -15.53 -12.55
C VAL A 339 1.44 -15.92 -12.35
N LYS A 340 1.14 -16.54 -11.23
CA LYS A 340 -0.24 -16.87 -10.81
C LYS A 340 -0.56 -16.07 -9.56
N PRO A 341 -1.83 -15.71 -9.33
CA PRO A 341 -2.28 -15.16 -8.06
C PRO A 341 -1.92 -16.05 -6.88
N ILE A 342 -1.69 -15.43 -5.72
CA ILE A 342 -1.44 -16.11 -4.45
C ILE A 342 -2.59 -15.72 -3.51
N ILE A 343 -3.23 -16.71 -2.89
CA ILE A 343 -4.22 -16.51 -1.85
C ILE A 343 -3.73 -17.22 -0.60
N TYR A 344 -3.57 -16.47 0.49
CA TYR A 344 -3.21 -17.04 1.78
C TYR A 344 -4.45 -17.49 2.55
N HIS A 345 -4.28 -18.56 3.30
CA HIS A 345 -5.28 -19.09 4.23
C HIS A 345 -4.71 -19.03 5.65
N PRO A 346 -4.89 -17.92 6.36
CA PRO A 346 -4.31 -17.70 7.68
C PRO A 346 -4.68 -18.75 8.72
N GLU A 347 -3.75 -18.95 9.66
CA GLU A 347 -4.00 -19.67 10.91
C GLU A 347 -4.51 -18.71 11.98
N ILE A 348 -5.19 -19.25 12.99
CA ILE A 348 -5.67 -18.52 14.16
C ILE A 348 -4.66 -18.71 15.30
N ILE A 349 -4.26 -17.61 15.92
CA ILE A 349 -3.51 -17.61 17.17
C ILE A 349 -4.50 -17.38 18.31
N HIS A 350 -4.68 -18.42 19.12
CA HIS A 350 -5.49 -18.34 20.32
C HIS A 350 -4.66 -17.75 21.46
N ARG A 351 -5.16 -16.67 22.08
CA ARG A 351 -4.59 -16.02 23.25
C ARG A 351 -5.64 -15.90 24.36
N GLN A 352 -5.46 -14.99 25.29
CA GLN A 352 -6.26 -14.92 26.51
C GLN A 352 -7.55 -14.08 26.36
N SER A 353 -7.79 -13.42 25.23
CA SER A 353 -8.97 -12.55 25.05
C SER A 353 -10.29 -13.31 24.84
N VAL A 354 -10.24 -14.64 24.76
CA VAL A 354 -11.41 -15.51 24.59
C VAL A 354 -11.49 -16.49 25.74
N LYS A 355 -12.64 -16.56 26.41
CA LYS A 355 -12.95 -17.59 27.41
C LYS A 355 -13.90 -18.64 26.87
N LYS A 356 -13.93 -19.78 27.52
CA LYS A 356 -14.98 -20.78 27.31
C LYS A 356 -16.18 -20.48 28.21
N ILE A 357 -17.37 -20.40 27.62
CA ILE A 357 -18.64 -20.34 28.36
C ILE A 357 -19.06 -21.76 28.65
N THR A 358 -19.17 -22.11 29.94
CA THR A 358 -19.81 -23.36 30.39
C THR A 358 -21.23 -23.01 30.73
N ASN A 359 -22.18 -23.63 30.04
CA ASN A 359 -23.62 -23.57 30.35
C ASN A 359 -23.92 -24.23 31.71
#